data_43dd3231c5288c61e61f778932cac15c
#
_entry.id   43dd3231c5288c61e61f778932cac15c
#
_cell.length_a   1.000
_cell.length_b   1.000
_cell.length_c   1.000
_cell.angle_alpha   90.00
_cell.angle_beta   90.00
_cell.angle_gamma   90.00
#
_symmetry.space_group_name_H-M   'P 1'
#
loop_
_entity.id
_entity.type
_entity.pdbx_description
1 polymer ?
#
loop_
_entity_poly.entity_id
_entity_poly.type
_entity_poly.pdbx_seq_one_letter_code
_entity_poly.pdbx_strand_id
1 'polypeptide(L)'
;LPQGRRVATSDDLEVSAYLEIAKGLEGVGPDEDDGQKSVNEGIVVIDFGSQYSHLIARRIRELKVYSMIAQSKSTWDSVKHLNPKGVILSGGPASVYEEGAPQIPSWVFEQRLPVLGICYGMQALVHQLGGKVSPGAKQEFGYAVLHQDGPDSETGAGSVLFNGLPTEFQVWMSHGDRVETLPPGFSGMAYTENSPVAAIGNGENMFGIQFHPEVNHTPLGQDILNNFLFKACECKADWTPGNVVQDSIKNIRAQVGDGKVICALSGGVDSAVTAGLLHRAIGDQLTCIFVNNGLLRLEEAERVQATFKRGLGLNLTYVDATDRFLDKLEGVTDPEIKRKVIGEEFIRVFEDAATGLGHVDFLAQGTLYPDVIESESPENRTSARIKTHHNVGGLPENMKLELVEPLRYLFKDEVREVGLALGLPNEMVFRQPFPGPGLAIRVIGEVTREKLEMVRKCDWIVIDEIKGANLYDQIW
;
A
#
# COMPACT_ATOMS: atom_id res chain seq x y z
N LEU A 1 -22.43 22.19 -45.70
CA LEU A 1 -21.79 21.35 -44.67
C LEU A 1 -22.68 20.14 -44.44
N PRO A 2 -22.20 18.87 -44.65
CA PRO A 2 -23.02 17.71 -44.39
C PRO A 2 -23.17 17.51 -42.88
N GLN A 3 -24.38 17.19 -42.45
CA GLN A 3 -24.66 16.76 -41.08
C GLN A 3 -23.89 15.48 -40.80
N GLY A 4 -22.83 15.60 -40.01
CA GLY A 4 -22.03 14.47 -39.54
C GLY A 4 -22.87 13.55 -38.67
N ARG A 5 -22.92 12.28 -39.01
CA ARG A 5 -23.30 11.21 -38.09
C ARG A 5 -22.46 11.40 -36.82
N ARG A 6 -23.11 11.59 -35.67
CA ARG A 6 -22.46 11.37 -34.37
C ARG A 6 -22.01 9.90 -34.38
N VAL A 7 -20.72 9.67 -34.51
CA VAL A 7 -20.11 8.41 -34.13
C VAL A 7 -20.24 8.36 -32.62
N ALA A 8 -20.86 7.31 -32.08
CA ALA A 8 -20.88 7.08 -30.65
C ALA A 8 -19.43 7.15 -30.17
N THR A 9 -19.11 8.10 -29.32
CA THR A 9 -17.77 8.23 -28.75
C THR A 9 -17.54 7.05 -27.82
N SER A 10 -16.29 6.68 -27.56
CA SER A 10 -15.95 5.65 -26.57
C SER A 10 -16.65 5.94 -25.22
N ASP A 11 -16.88 7.20 -24.93
CA ASP A 11 -17.56 7.69 -23.74
C ASP A 11 -19.06 7.32 -23.68
N ASP A 12 -19.78 7.26 -24.80
CA ASP A 12 -21.17 6.79 -24.84
C ASP A 12 -21.26 5.28 -24.58
N LEU A 13 -20.25 4.53 -24.99
CA LEU A 13 -20.10 3.09 -24.69
C LEU A 13 -19.68 2.88 -23.22
N GLU A 14 -18.78 3.71 -22.68
CA GLU A 14 -18.37 3.70 -21.29
C GLU A 14 -19.58 3.95 -20.37
N VAL A 15 -20.33 5.01 -20.59
CA VAL A 15 -21.56 5.31 -19.79
C VAL A 15 -22.57 4.17 -19.87
N SER A 16 -22.71 3.51 -21.03
CA SER A 16 -23.60 2.35 -21.18
C SER A 16 -23.12 1.15 -20.38
N ALA A 17 -21.81 0.87 -20.38
CA ALA A 17 -21.18 -0.18 -19.57
C ALA A 17 -21.33 0.09 -18.06
N TYR A 18 -21.18 1.35 -17.61
CA TYR A 18 -21.44 1.76 -16.22
C TYR A 18 -22.88 1.49 -15.79
N LEU A 19 -23.86 1.72 -16.67
CA LEU A 19 -25.28 1.48 -16.36
C LEU A 19 -25.64 -0.01 -16.34
N GLU A 20 -24.97 -0.86 -17.14
CA GLU A 20 -25.15 -2.31 -17.09
C GLU A 20 -24.54 -2.93 -15.84
N ILE A 21 -23.37 -2.46 -15.42
CA ILE A 21 -22.70 -2.90 -14.19
C ILE A 21 -23.51 -2.50 -12.95
N ALA A 22 -24.07 -1.28 -12.93
CA ALA A 22 -24.94 -0.82 -11.86
C ALA A 22 -26.18 -1.71 -11.70
N LYS A 23 -26.76 -2.20 -12.80
CA LYS A 23 -27.89 -3.16 -12.77
C LYS A 23 -27.48 -4.54 -12.23
N GLY A 24 -26.23 -4.95 -12.43
CA GLY A 24 -25.69 -6.19 -11.87
C GLY A 24 -25.45 -6.12 -10.35
N LEU A 25 -25.28 -4.91 -9.79
CA LEU A 25 -25.05 -4.68 -8.36
C LEU A 25 -26.35 -4.58 -7.54
N GLU A 26 -27.49 -4.28 -8.17
CA GLU A 26 -28.80 -4.23 -7.50
C GLU A 26 -29.29 -5.60 -6.96
N GLY A 27 -28.59 -6.70 -7.29
CA GLY A 27 -28.92 -8.06 -6.85
C GLY A 27 -28.10 -8.60 -5.66
N VAL A 28 -27.08 -7.86 -5.19
CA VAL A 28 -26.25 -8.29 -4.07
C VAL A 28 -26.77 -7.58 -2.80
N GLY A 29 -27.81 -8.17 -2.21
CA GLY A 29 -28.26 -7.82 -0.86
C GLY A 29 -27.14 -8.07 0.16
N PRO A 30 -27.28 -7.61 1.41
CA PRO A 30 -26.33 -7.89 2.45
C PRO A 30 -26.25 -9.42 2.61
N ASP A 31 -25.09 -9.99 2.22
CA ASP A 31 -24.82 -11.42 2.38
C ASP A 31 -24.99 -11.78 3.85
N GLU A 32 -25.77 -12.84 4.10
CA GLU A 32 -25.92 -13.47 5.40
C GLU A 32 -24.54 -13.90 5.90
N ASP A 33 -24.28 -13.61 7.16
CA ASP A 33 -23.05 -13.88 7.91
C ASP A 33 -22.69 -15.38 7.81
N ASP A 34 -21.92 -15.75 6.80
CA ASP A 34 -21.41 -17.10 6.59
C ASP A 34 -20.12 -17.28 7.41
N GLY A 35 -20.21 -17.14 8.70
CA GLY A 35 -19.29 -17.56 9.76
C GLY A 35 -17.79 -17.67 9.46
N GLN A 36 -17.27 -17.06 8.38
CA GLN A 36 -15.87 -17.05 8.01
C GLN A 36 -15.08 -16.17 8.98
N LYS A 37 -14.11 -16.77 9.64
CA LYS A 37 -13.21 -16.11 10.59
C LYS A 37 -12.49 -14.95 9.93
N SER A 38 -12.48 -13.80 10.59
CA SER A 38 -11.67 -12.64 10.21
C SER A 38 -10.21 -13.03 9.95
N VAL A 39 -9.60 -12.44 8.91
CA VAL A 39 -8.18 -12.59 8.57
C VAL A 39 -7.36 -11.99 9.72
N ASN A 40 -6.96 -12.83 10.68
CA ASN A 40 -6.18 -12.40 11.85
C ASN A 40 -4.84 -13.15 11.93
N GLU A 41 -4.43 -13.87 10.89
CA GLU A 41 -3.14 -14.55 10.86
C GLU A 41 -2.19 -13.85 9.90
N GLY A 42 -0.94 -13.59 10.30
CA GLY A 42 0.00 -12.89 9.44
C GLY A 42 1.45 -13.04 9.83
N ILE A 43 2.33 -12.41 9.06
CA ILE A 43 3.76 -12.34 9.29
C ILE A 43 4.12 -10.94 9.79
N VAL A 44 4.92 -10.86 10.84
CA VAL A 44 5.51 -9.61 11.30
C VAL A 44 6.88 -9.44 10.67
N VAL A 45 7.09 -8.35 9.95
CA VAL A 45 8.39 -7.98 9.39
C VAL A 45 9.03 -6.94 10.32
N ILE A 46 10.09 -7.31 11.02
CA ILE A 46 10.86 -6.37 11.86
C ILE A 46 11.78 -5.55 10.98
N ASP A 47 11.60 -4.24 11.00
CA ASP A 47 12.39 -3.30 10.22
C ASP A 47 13.63 -2.82 10.99
N PHE A 48 14.80 -3.06 10.41
CA PHE A 48 16.11 -2.58 10.90
C PHE A 48 16.64 -1.37 10.10
N GLY A 49 15.77 -0.65 9.40
CA GLY A 49 16.10 0.49 8.56
C GLY A 49 16.45 0.10 7.12
N SER A 50 15.95 -1.03 6.65
CA SER A 50 16.13 -1.48 5.27
C SER A 50 15.27 -0.69 4.29
N GLN A 51 15.84 -0.34 3.15
CA GLN A 51 15.06 0.18 2.01
C GLN A 51 14.09 -0.87 1.43
N TYR A 52 14.28 -2.15 1.77
CA TYR A 52 13.53 -3.29 1.22
C TYR A 52 12.49 -3.88 2.17
N SER A 53 12.29 -3.34 3.39
CA SER A 53 11.28 -3.86 4.33
C SER A 53 9.88 -3.86 3.73
N HIS A 54 9.53 -2.80 2.98
CA HIS A 54 8.26 -2.71 2.23
C HIS A 54 8.16 -3.78 1.13
N LEU A 55 9.27 -4.05 0.45
CA LEU A 55 9.32 -5.06 -0.60
C LEU A 55 9.14 -6.47 -0.02
N ILE A 56 9.76 -6.76 1.12
CA ILE A 56 9.55 -8.03 1.85
C ILE A 56 8.06 -8.20 2.17
N ALA A 57 7.44 -7.18 2.79
CA ALA A 57 6.01 -7.23 3.14
C ALA A 57 5.13 -7.44 1.90
N ARG A 58 5.45 -6.77 0.80
CA ARG A 58 4.73 -6.91 -0.48
C ARG A 58 4.87 -8.32 -1.07
N ARG A 59 6.09 -8.91 -1.07
CA ARG A 59 6.31 -10.28 -1.56
C ARG A 59 5.51 -11.32 -0.79
N ILE A 60 5.37 -11.13 0.53
CA ILE A 60 4.52 -11.98 1.37
C ILE A 60 3.04 -11.87 0.93
N ARG A 61 2.56 -10.65 0.69
CA ARG A 61 1.17 -10.41 0.27
C ARG A 61 0.87 -10.88 -1.15
N GLU A 62 1.84 -10.86 -2.05
CA GLU A 62 1.73 -11.49 -3.37
C GLU A 62 1.47 -12.99 -3.24
N LEU A 63 1.97 -13.64 -2.17
CA LEU A 63 1.65 -15.03 -1.80
C LEU A 63 0.34 -15.18 -1.03
N LYS A 64 -0.49 -14.13 -0.97
CA LYS A 64 -1.80 -14.11 -0.30
C LYS A 64 -1.72 -14.36 1.21
N VAL A 65 -0.64 -13.95 1.85
CA VAL A 65 -0.48 -13.95 3.31
C VAL A 65 -0.38 -12.50 3.79
N TYR A 66 -1.13 -12.17 4.85
CA TYR A 66 -1.04 -10.83 5.43
C TYR A 66 0.33 -10.58 6.06
N SER A 67 0.84 -9.36 5.93
CA SER A 67 2.09 -8.95 6.55
C SER A 67 2.01 -7.53 7.12
N MET A 68 2.66 -7.31 8.24
CA MET A 68 2.80 -6.00 8.86
C MET A 68 4.27 -5.70 9.16
N ILE A 69 4.69 -4.47 8.87
CA ILE A 69 6.02 -3.98 9.25
C ILE A 69 5.96 -3.41 10.66
N ALA A 70 6.89 -3.81 11.51
CA ALA A 70 7.04 -3.34 12.88
C ALA A 70 8.47 -2.87 13.12
N GLN A 71 8.62 -1.82 13.91
CA GLN A 71 9.94 -1.28 14.28
C GLN A 71 10.72 -2.26 15.17
N SER A 72 12.06 -2.20 15.15
CA SER A 72 12.94 -3.01 16.01
C SER A 72 12.70 -2.82 17.51
N LYS A 73 12.00 -1.76 17.92
CA LYS A 73 11.61 -1.47 19.30
C LYS A 73 10.16 -1.85 19.63
N SER A 74 9.46 -2.54 18.72
CA SER A 74 8.08 -2.96 18.92
C SER A 74 7.96 -3.94 20.11
N THR A 75 6.80 -3.89 20.77
CA THR A 75 6.46 -4.82 21.85
C THR A 75 5.51 -5.90 21.35
N TRP A 76 5.44 -7.03 22.06
CA TRP A 76 4.47 -8.09 21.74
C TRP A 76 3.03 -7.55 21.70
N ASP A 77 2.67 -6.66 22.64
CA ASP A 77 1.34 -6.08 22.71
C ASP A 77 0.95 -5.28 21.48
N SER A 78 1.92 -4.69 20.79
CA SER A 78 1.67 -3.93 19.56
C SER A 78 1.41 -4.82 18.32
N VAL A 79 1.79 -6.10 18.36
CA VAL A 79 1.69 -7.02 17.19
C VAL A 79 0.81 -8.25 17.45
N LYS A 80 0.53 -8.61 18.71
CA LYS A 80 -0.23 -9.84 19.07
C LYS A 80 -1.63 -9.91 18.46
N HIS A 81 -2.25 -8.75 18.18
CA HIS A 81 -3.58 -8.69 17.57
C HIS A 81 -3.64 -9.30 16.17
N LEU A 82 -2.49 -9.46 15.50
CA LEU A 82 -2.34 -10.09 14.19
C LEU A 82 -2.27 -11.61 14.27
N ASN A 83 -2.27 -12.20 15.48
CA ASN A 83 -2.02 -13.63 15.67
C ASN A 83 -0.85 -14.12 14.80
N PRO A 84 0.39 -13.57 15.00
CA PRO A 84 1.52 -13.83 14.11
C PRO A 84 1.83 -15.31 14.00
N LYS A 85 2.04 -15.77 12.76
CA LYS A 85 2.47 -17.15 12.45
C LYS A 85 3.98 -17.25 12.27
N GLY A 86 4.65 -16.16 12.04
CA GLY A 86 6.10 -16.09 11.89
C GLY A 86 6.61 -14.67 11.89
N VAL A 87 7.92 -14.53 11.95
CA VAL A 87 8.63 -13.25 11.95
C VAL A 87 9.69 -13.25 10.87
N ILE A 88 9.76 -12.18 10.09
CA ILE A 88 10.88 -11.93 9.18
C ILE A 88 11.68 -10.74 9.72
N LEU A 89 12.97 -10.91 9.85
CA LEU A 89 13.93 -9.89 10.25
C LEU A 89 14.55 -9.30 8.99
N SER A 90 14.32 -8.02 8.72
CA SER A 90 14.75 -7.38 7.47
C SER A 90 16.28 -7.21 7.39
N GLY A 91 16.75 -6.76 6.24
CA GLY A 91 18.09 -6.19 6.12
C GLY A 91 18.23 -4.88 6.91
N GLY A 92 19.41 -4.29 6.88
CA GLY A 92 19.70 -3.00 7.51
C GLY A 92 21.07 -2.47 7.12
N PRO A 93 21.30 -1.15 7.24
CA PRO A 93 22.57 -0.52 6.86
C PRO A 93 23.67 -0.61 7.94
N ALA A 94 23.31 -0.94 9.18
CA ALA A 94 24.23 -0.99 10.33
C ALA A 94 25.03 -2.28 10.38
N SER A 95 26.15 -2.28 11.12
CA SER A 95 26.84 -3.50 11.52
C SER A 95 26.41 -3.90 12.93
N VAL A 96 26.12 -5.19 13.15
CA VAL A 96 25.55 -5.71 14.42
C VAL A 96 26.41 -5.47 15.66
N TYR A 97 27.70 -5.20 15.49
CA TYR A 97 28.66 -4.91 16.55
C TYR A 97 28.87 -3.41 16.79
N GLU A 98 28.20 -2.54 16.03
CA GLU A 98 28.25 -1.08 16.26
C GLU A 98 27.39 -0.69 17.45
N GLU A 99 27.83 0.37 18.17
CA GLU A 99 27.09 0.92 19.29
C GLU A 99 25.75 1.52 18.80
N GLY A 100 24.64 1.09 19.41
CA GLY A 100 23.31 1.53 19.01
C GLY A 100 22.71 0.79 17.81
N ALA A 101 23.38 -0.25 17.28
CA ALA A 101 22.84 -1.09 16.22
C ALA A 101 21.45 -1.65 16.61
N PRO A 102 20.47 -1.66 15.68
CA PRO A 102 19.14 -2.19 15.95
C PRO A 102 19.19 -3.66 16.39
N GLN A 103 18.45 -4.01 17.43
CA GLN A 103 18.40 -5.37 17.98
C GLN A 103 17.06 -6.03 17.70
N ILE A 104 17.06 -7.35 17.69
CA ILE A 104 15.84 -8.15 17.61
C ILE A 104 15.09 -7.99 18.94
N PRO A 105 13.80 -7.63 18.93
CA PRO A 105 13.00 -7.56 20.14
C PRO A 105 12.95 -8.89 20.89
N SER A 106 13.04 -8.88 22.22
CA SER A 106 13.09 -10.10 23.04
C SER A 106 11.91 -11.04 22.83
N TRP A 107 10.73 -10.48 22.59
CA TRP A 107 9.51 -11.25 22.35
C TRP A 107 9.62 -12.20 21.15
N VAL A 108 10.47 -11.90 20.14
CA VAL A 108 10.69 -12.78 18.97
C VAL A 108 11.21 -14.14 19.41
N PHE A 109 12.11 -14.16 20.40
CA PHE A 109 12.64 -15.41 20.96
C PHE A 109 11.68 -16.08 21.97
N GLU A 110 10.94 -15.25 22.71
CA GLU A 110 10.00 -15.72 23.76
C GLU A 110 8.80 -16.44 23.16
N GLN A 111 8.28 -15.96 22.00
CA GLN A 111 7.06 -16.51 21.38
C GLN A 111 7.29 -17.82 20.61
N ARG A 112 8.54 -18.22 20.38
CA ARG A 112 8.91 -19.46 19.65
C ARG A 112 8.28 -19.58 18.26
N LEU A 113 7.98 -18.45 17.63
CA LEU A 113 7.49 -18.41 16.25
C LEU A 113 8.62 -18.77 15.27
N PRO A 114 8.30 -19.29 14.07
CA PRO A 114 9.27 -19.37 12.98
C PRO A 114 9.86 -18.01 12.66
N VAL A 115 11.20 -17.94 12.52
CA VAL A 115 11.96 -16.71 12.26
C VAL A 115 12.82 -16.88 11.02
N LEU A 116 12.76 -15.92 10.10
CA LEU A 116 13.66 -15.81 8.96
C LEU A 116 14.44 -14.49 9.02
N GLY A 117 15.75 -14.56 9.25
CA GLY A 117 16.65 -13.39 9.15
C GLY A 117 17.16 -13.20 7.74
N ILE A 118 17.04 -11.99 7.19
CA ILE A 118 17.52 -11.61 5.86
C ILE A 118 18.68 -10.62 6.02
N CYS A 119 19.85 -10.93 5.46
CA CYS A 119 21.05 -10.09 5.46
C CYS A 119 21.41 -9.61 6.89
N TYR A 120 21.19 -8.34 7.24
CA TYR A 120 21.38 -7.84 8.61
C TYR A 120 20.58 -8.66 9.63
N GLY A 121 19.34 -9.04 9.32
CA GLY A 121 18.49 -9.85 10.20
C GLY A 121 19.11 -11.22 10.53
N MET A 122 19.77 -11.87 9.58
CA MET A 122 20.55 -13.08 9.83
C MET A 122 21.76 -12.78 10.75
N GLN A 123 22.48 -11.71 10.49
CA GLN A 123 23.65 -11.31 11.28
C GLN A 123 23.25 -10.95 12.72
N ALA A 124 22.11 -10.24 12.90
CA ALA A 124 21.56 -9.92 14.22
C ALA A 124 21.15 -11.20 14.98
N LEU A 125 20.53 -12.15 14.29
CA LEU A 125 20.18 -13.46 14.86
C LEU A 125 21.43 -14.19 15.36
N VAL A 126 22.46 -14.27 14.53
CA VAL A 126 23.75 -14.88 14.89
C VAL A 126 24.37 -14.19 16.09
N HIS A 127 24.46 -12.85 16.05
CA HIS A 127 25.11 -12.06 17.12
C HIS A 127 24.39 -12.20 18.48
N GLN A 128 23.06 -12.06 18.49
CA GLN A 128 22.30 -12.12 19.74
C GLN A 128 22.20 -13.53 20.35
N LEU A 129 22.38 -14.59 19.53
CA LEU A 129 22.39 -15.97 20.00
C LEU A 129 23.81 -16.51 20.33
N GLY A 130 24.81 -15.61 20.36
CA GLY A 130 26.18 -15.93 20.81
C GLY A 130 27.14 -16.42 19.73
N GLY A 131 26.79 -16.26 18.46
CA GLY A 131 27.69 -16.39 17.34
C GLY A 131 28.52 -15.13 17.12
N LYS A 132 29.36 -15.11 16.07
CA LYS A 132 30.27 -14.01 15.75
C LYS A 132 30.05 -13.53 14.31
N VAL A 133 29.92 -12.24 14.16
CA VAL A 133 29.90 -11.52 12.88
C VAL A 133 31.07 -10.58 12.82
N SER A 134 31.74 -10.49 11.70
CA SER A 134 32.92 -9.63 11.50
C SER A 134 32.93 -9.04 10.09
N PRO A 135 33.68 -7.93 9.88
CA PRO A 135 33.89 -7.41 8.53
C PRO A 135 34.42 -8.47 7.59
N GLY A 136 33.81 -8.61 6.42
CA GLY A 136 34.26 -9.52 5.38
C GLY A 136 35.58 -9.06 4.78
N ALA A 137 36.51 -9.99 4.50
CA ALA A 137 37.74 -9.68 3.78
C ALA A 137 37.48 -9.15 2.36
N LYS A 138 36.38 -9.57 1.76
CA LYS A 138 35.81 -9.05 0.52
C LYS A 138 34.34 -8.77 0.78
N GLN A 139 33.87 -7.58 0.37
CA GLN A 139 32.47 -7.25 0.34
C GLN A 139 31.83 -7.98 -0.83
N GLU A 140 30.57 -8.38 -0.70
CA GLU A 140 29.84 -9.10 -1.74
C GLU A 140 28.60 -8.31 -2.14
N PHE A 141 28.64 -7.72 -3.34
CA PHE A 141 27.55 -6.94 -3.93
C PHE A 141 27.25 -7.45 -5.33
N GLY A 142 25.96 -7.69 -5.60
CA GLY A 142 25.51 -8.16 -6.89
C GLY A 142 25.23 -9.66 -6.94
N TYR A 143 25.42 -10.23 -8.12
CA TYR A 143 25.13 -11.64 -8.37
C TYR A 143 26.12 -12.57 -7.72
N ALA A 144 25.61 -13.62 -7.07
CA ALA A 144 26.38 -14.76 -6.61
C ALA A 144 25.63 -16.06 -6.93
N VAL A 145 26.36 -17.17 -7.01
CA VAL A 145 25.78 -18.51 -7.09
C VAL A 145 25.75 -19.09 -5.68
N LEU A 146 24.55 -19.40 -5.21
CA LEU A 146 24.34 -20.12 -3.96
C LEU A 146 24.48 -21.60 -4.21
N HIS A 147 25.29 -22.27 -3.38
CA HIS A 147 25.44 -23.73 -3.35
C HIS A 147 24.80 -24.24 -2.05
N GLN A 148 23.81 -25.12 -2.15
CA GLN A 148 23.25 -25.79 -0.99
C GLN A 148 24.23 -26.84 -0.46
N ASP A 149 24.38 -26.92 0.86
CA ASP A 149 25.06 -28.04 1.48
C ASP A 149 24.28 -29.33 1.19
N GLY A 150 25.01 -30.39 0.79
CA GLY A 150 24.40 -31.61 0.27
C GLY A 150 23.45 -32.30 1.29
N PRO A 151 22.62 -33.25 0.83
CA PRO A 151 21.62 -33.93 1.65
C PRO A 151 22.22 -34.74 2.82
N ASP A 152 23.55 -34.93 2.84
CA ASP A 152 24.28 -35.64 3.89
C ASP A 152 24.76 -34.72 5.04
N SER A 153 24.42 -33.41 5.02
CA SER A 153 24.67 -32.56 6.17
C SER A 153 23.79 -33.04 7.33
N GLU A 154 24.41 -33.39 8.46
CA GLU A 154 23.81 -34.03 9.64
C GLU A 154 22.57 -33.30 10.23
N THR A 155 22.16 -32.18 9.65
CA THR A 155 21.20 -31.26 10.26
C THR A 155 19.84 -31.23 9.60
N GLY A 156 19.62 -31.78 8.41
CA GLY A 156 18.29 -31.80 7.76
C GLY A 156 17.58 -30.42 7.65
N ALA A 157 18.15 -29.40 8.28
CA ALA A 157 17.60 -28.06 8.45
C ALA A 157 17.51 -27.26 7.14
N GLY A 158 18.32 -27.60 6.14
CA GLY A 158 18.27 -26.99 4.81
C GLY A 158 17.01 -27.35 4.04
N SER A 159 16.33 -28.44 4.41
CA SER A 159 15.27 -29.01 3.62
C SER A 159 13.97 -28.16 3.57
N VAL A 160 13.62 -27.41 4.63
CA VAL A 160 12.38 -26.64 4.65
C VAL A 160 12.49 -25.42 3.76
N LEU A 161 13.50 -24.57 3.97
CA LEU A 161 13.61 -23.29 3.27
C LEU A 161 13.92 -23.45 1.78
N PHE A 162 14.77 -24.42 1.43
CA PHE A 162 15.19 -24.72 0.06
C PHE A 162 14.48 -25.93 -0.58
N ASN A 163 13.42 -26.40 0.05
CA ASN A 163 12.71 -27.59 -0.42
C ASN A 163 12.17 -27.39 -1.85
N GLY A 164 12.57 -28.29 -2.75
CA GLY A 164 12.17 -28.26 -4.16
C GLY A 164 12.99 -27.32 -5.03
N LEU A 165 14.00 -26.65 -4.48
CA LEU A 165 14.88 -25.77 -5.26
C LEU A 165 16.12 -26.54 -5.76
N PRO A 166 16.74 -26.07 -6.87
CA PRO A 166 18.01 -26.62 -7.37
C PRO A 166 19.12 -26.51 -6.32
N THR A 167 20.09 -27.40 -6.37
CA THR A 167 21.27 -27.36 -5.48
C THR A 167 22.16 -26.14 -5.71
N GLU A 168 22.08 -25.54 -6.89
CA GLU A 168 22.78 -24.31 -7.25
C GLU A 168 21.81 -23.35 -7.93
N PHE A 169 21.80 -22.09 -7.49
CA PHE A 169 20.99 -21.05 -8.12
C PHE A 169 21.53 -19.64 -7.82
N GLN A 170 21.08 -18.69 -8.66
CA GLN A 170 21.48 -17.29 -8.56
C GLN A 170 20.78 -16.59 -7.41
N VAL A 171 21.55 -15.79 -6.66
CA VAL A 171 21.05 -14.91 -5.59
C VAL A 171 21.68 -13.51 -5.70
N TRP A 172 21.07 -12.54 -5.05
CA TRP A 172 21.56 -11.17 -4.95
C TRP A 172 22.14 -10.91 -3.58
N MET A 173 23.43 -10.59 -3.53
CA MET A 173 24.17 -10.24 -2.33
C MET A 173 24.29 -8.71 -2.19
N SER A 174 24.26 -8.24 -0.94
CA SER A 174 24.46 -6.82 -0.62
C SER A 174 24.97 -6.68 0.83
N HIS A 175 26.21 -7.12 1.10
CA HIS A 175 26.76 -7.07 2.46
C HIS A 175 28.26 -6.84 2.49
N GLY A 176 28.71 -6.18 3.58
CA GLY A 176 30.12 -6.00 3.92
C GLY A 176 30.59 -6.91 5.05
N ASP A 177 29.68 -7.32 5.92
CA ASP A 177 29.93 -8.18 7.07
C ASP A 177 29.56 -9.63 6.77
N ARG A 178 30.20 -10.58 7.45
CA ARG A 178 29.95 -12.02 7.30
C ARG A 178 29.87 -12.72 8.64
N VAL A 179 29.19 -13.84 8.67
CA VAL A 179 29.17 -14.76 9.80
C VAL A 179 30.51 -15.48 9.87
N GLU A 180 31.16 -15.37 11.01
CA GLU A 180 32.48 -16.01 11.29
C GLU A 180 32.28 -17.28 12.12
N THR A 181 31.38 -17.23 13.12
CA THR A 181 31.07 -18.36 13.98
C THR A 181 29.57 -18.48 14.16
N LEU A 182 29.05 -19.67 13.93
CA LEU A 182 27.63 -19.95 14.15
C LEU A 182 27.27 -19.97 15.64
N PRO A 183 26.05 -19.56 16.02
CA PRO A 183 25.57 -19.73 17.37
C PRO A 183 25.37 -21.23 17.71
N PRO A 184 25.36 -21.59 19.01
CA PRO A 184 25.07 -22.96 19.42
C PRO A 184 23.76 -23.47 18.88
N GLY A 185 23.72 -24.68 18.35
CA GLY A 185 22.54 -25.33 17.78
C GLY A 185 22.22 -24.91 16.35
N PHE A 186 23.01 -24.04 15.73
CA PHE A 186 22.87 -23.69 14.31
C PHE A 186 23.90 -24.39 13.45
N SER A 187 23.52 -24.62 12.20
CA SER A 187 24.42 -25.13 11.16
C SER A 187 24.28 -24.34 9.87
N GLY A 188 25.35 -24.39 9.04
CA GLY A 188 25.32 -23.88 7.69
C GLY A 188 24.36 -24.70 6.81
N MET A 189 23.65 -24.03 5.92
CA MET A 189 22.73 -24.67 4.96
C MET A 189 23.14 -24.42 3.51
N ALA A 190 23.86 -23.33 3.27
CA ALA A 190 24.34 -22.95 1.94
C ALA A 190 25.53 -21.97 2.04
N TYR A 191 26.32 -21.90 0.95
CA TYR A 191 27.47 -21.01 0.82
C TYR A 191 27.55 -20.39 -0.58
N THR A 192 28.37 -19.35 -0.71
CA THR A 192 28.81 -18.78 -1.99
C THR A 192 30.34 -18.76 -2.04
N GLU A 193 30.93 -18.36 -3.15
CA GLU A 193 32.39 -18.25 -3.30
C GLU A 193 33.02 -17.33 -2.23
N ASN A 194 32.32 -16.23 -1.86
CA ASN A 194 32.84 -15.23 -0.92
C ASN A 194 32.21 -15.31 0.50
N SER A 195 31.08 -16.00 0.64
CA SER A 195 30.39 -16.21 1.91
C SER A 195 30.33 -17.69 2.26
N PRO A 196 31.23 -18.19 3.09
CA PRO A 196 31.23 -19.61 3.51
C PRO A 196 29.93 -20.01 4.25
N VAL A 197 29.20 -19.04 4.79
CA VAL A 197 27.92 -19.20 5.46
C VAL A 197 26.95 -18.20 4.86
N ALA A 198 26.25 -18.62 3.81
CA ALA A 198 25.25 -17.80 3.14
C ALA A 198 23.80 -18.11 3.58
N ALA A 199 23.60 -19.25 4.26
CA ALA A 199 22.33 -19.59 4.91
C ALA A 199 22.59 -20.45 6.15
N ILE A 200 21.73 -20.30 7.17
CA ILE A 200 21.81 -20.99 8.45
C ILE A 200 20.43 -21.47 8.91
N GLY A 201 20.41 -22.49 9.75
CA GLY A 201 19.21 -22.95 10.44
C GLY A 201 19.53 -23.66 11.74
N ASN A 202 18.56 -23.68 12.68
CA ASN A 202 18.69 -24.41 13.96
C ASN A 202 18.02 -25.79 13.94
N GLY A 203 17.55 -26.24 12.78
CA GLY A 203 16.82 -27.51 12.65
C GLY A 203 15.39 -27.50 13.16
N GLU A 204 14.91 -26.40 13.73
CA GLU A 204 13.56 -26.25 14.27
C GLU A 204 12.79 -25.16 13.53
N ASN A 205 12.93 -23.92 13.96
CA ASN A 205 12.10 -22.81 13.52
C ASN A 205 12.86 -21.50 13.23
N MET A 206 14.18 -21.48 13.33
CA MET A 206 14.98 -20.28 13.06
C MET A 206 15.87 -20.48 11.84
N PHE A 207 15.77 -19.57 10.90
CA PHE A 207 16.47 -19.56 9.64
C PHE A 207 17.13 -18.20 9.41
N GLY A 208 18.24 -18.18 8.70
CA GLY A 208 18.87 -16.95 8.24
C GLY A 208 19.45 -17.12 6.85
N ILE A 209 19.36 -16.08 6.03
CA ILE A 209 19.97 -16.01 4.69
C ILE A 209 20.70 -14.68 4.54
N GLN A 210 21.88 -14.71 3.93
CA GLN A 210 22.70 -13.52 3.74
C GLN A 210 22.28 -12.70 2.52
N PHE A 211 21.61 -13.31 1.57
CA PHE A 211 21.13 -12.71 0.33
C PHE A 211 19.69 -12.19 0.47
N HIS A 212 19.25 -11.46 -0.53
CA HIS A 212 17.93 -10.81 -0.58
C HIS A 212 16.94 -11.61 -1.46
N PRO A 213 16.01 -12.37 -0.87
CA PRO A 213 15.01 -13.13 -1.63
C PRO A 213 13.89 -12.22 -2.20
N GLU A 214 13.72 -11.03 -1.64
CA GLU A 214 12.65 -10.09 -2.01
C GLU A 214 12.89 -9.38 -3.33
N VAL A 215 14.15 -9.30 -3.80
CA VAL A 215 14.50 -8.56 -5.02
C VAL A 215 14.38 -9.42 -6.27
N ASN A 216 14.06 -8.81 -7.41
CA ASN A 216 13.93 -9.52 -8.69
C ASN A 216 15.21 -10.21 -9.18
N HIS A 217 16.37 -9.78 -8.65
CA HIS A 217 17.68 -10.33 -8.99
C HIS A 217 17.97 -11.69 -8.31
N THR A 218 17.09 -12.13 -7.40
CA THR A 218 17.06 -13.49 -6.84
C THR A 218 15.84 -14.21 -7.46
N PRO A 219 16.01 -14.89 -8.62
CA PRO A 219 14.86 -15.43 -9.37
C PRO A 219 14.00 -16.42 -8.58
N LEU A 220 14.60 -17.21 -7.68
CA LEU A 220 13.91 -18.19 -6.83
C LEU A 220 13.57 -17.62 -5.43
N GLY A 221 13.67 -16.31 -5.25
CA GLY A 221 13.40 -15.66 -3.97
C GLY A 221 11.96 -15.85 -3.49
N GLN A 222 11.01 -15.81 -4.43
CA GLN A 222 9.59 -16.02 -4.13
C GLN A 222 9.32 -17.46 -3.66
N ASP A 223 10.04 -18.45 -4.21
CA ASP A 223 9.90 -19.86 -3.79
C ASP A 223 10.47 -20.07 -2.38
N ILE A 224 11.58 -19.40 -2.03
CA ILE A 224 12.14 -19.40 -0.67
C ILE A 224 11.15 -18.83 0.33
N LEU A 225 10.55 -17.67 0.03
CA LEU A 225 9.52 -17.06 0.86
C LEU A 225 8.28 -17.96 0.95
N ASN A 226 7.86 -18.57 -0.14
CA ASN A 226 6.75 -19.54 -0.16
C ASN A 226 7.02 -20.73 0.77
N ASN A 227 8.22 -21.29 0.74
CA ASN A 227 8.60 -22.37 1.63
C ASN A 227 8.58 -21.94 3.10
N PHE A 228 9.10 -20.74 3.42
CA PHE A 228 9.03 -20.21 4.78
C PHE A 228 7.59 -20.02 5.23
N LEU A 229 6.75 -19.39 4.43
CA LEU A 229 5.36 -19.08 4.79
C LEU A 229 4.49 -20.32 4.98
N PHE A 230 4.57 -21.27 4.05
CA PHE A 230 3.62 -22.39 4.03
C PHE A 230 4.14 -23.68 4.67
N LYS A 231 5.46 -23.87 4.74
CA LYS A 231 6.05 -25.07 5.34
C LYS A 231 6.61 -24.84 6.74
N ALA A 232 7.19 -23.67 7.02
CA ALA A 232 7.69 -23.36 8.36
C ALA A 232 6.64 -22.67 9.23
N CYS A 233 5.93 -21.66 8.68
CA CYS A 233 4.92 -20.89 9.41
C CYS A 233 3.51 -21.48 9.34
N GLU A 234 3.25 -22.44 8.44
CA GLU A 234 1.92 -23.04 8.21
C GLU A 234 0.82 -22.00 7.97
N CYS A 235 1.17 -20.90 7.28
CA CYS A 235 0.24 -19.84 6.93
C CYS A 235 -0.86 -20.35 5.97
N LYS A 236 -1.99 -19.65 5.97
CA LYS A 236 -3.04 -19.80 4.95
C LYS A 236 -2.95 -18.69 3.93
N ALA A 237 -3.24 -19.01 2.65
CA ALA A 237 -3.30 -18.03 1.58
C ALA A 237 -4.70 -17.37 1.54
N ASP A 238 -5.07 -16.65 2.59
CA ASP A 238 -6.40 -16.08 2.78
C ASP A 238 -6.46 -14.55 2.65
N TRP A 239 -5.32 -13.89 2.45
CA TRP A 239 -5.25 -12.47 2.11
C TRP A 239 -5.68 -12.24 0.66
N THR A 240 -7.00 -12.26 0.43
CA THR A 240 -7.63 -12.06 -0.89
C THR A 240 -8.47 -10.80 -0.90
N PRO A 241 -8.69 -10.15 -2.07
CA PRO A 241 -9.52 -8.95 -2.15
C PRO A 241 -10.91 -9.13 -1.57
N GLY A 242 -11.53 -10.30 -1.77
CA GLY A 242 -12.85 -10.61 -1.21
C GLY A 242 -12.84 -10.63 0.32
N ASN A 243 -11.88 -11.33 0.94
CA ASN A 243 -11.73 -11.37 2.40
C ASN A 243 -11.41 -9.99 2.98
N VAL A 244 -10.55 -9.21 2.30
CA VAL A 244 -10.23 -7.83 2.69
C VAL A 244 -11.48 -6.96 2.69
N VAL A 245 -12.35 -7.09 1.68
CA VAL A 245 -13.63 -6.36 1.63
C VAL A 245 -14.52 -6.73 2.82
N GLN A 246 -14.69 -8.02 3.10
CA GLN A 246 -15.54 -8.49 4.21
C GLN A 246 -15.02 -8.02 5.58
N ASP A 247 -13.73 -8.16 5.83
CA ASP A 247 -13.11 -7.69 7.07
C ASP A 247 -13.21 -6.16 7.22
N SER A 248 -12.99 -5.41 6.13
CA SER A 248 -13.13 -3.95 6.14
C SER A 248 -14.55 -3.53 6.47
N ILE A 249 -15.57 -4.17 5.88
CA ILE A 249 -16.98 -3.91 6.16
C ILE A 249 -17.30 -4.17 7.63
N LYS A 250 -16.84 -5.29 8.18
CA LYS A 250 -17.04 -5.64 9.59
C LYS A 250 -16.40 -4.61 10.53
N ASN A 251 -15.16 -4.22 10.25
CA ASN A 251 -14.42 -3.25 11.04
C ASN A 251 -15.05 -1.86 10.99
N ILE A 252 -15.46 -1.41 9.80
CA ILE A 252 -16.16 -0.12 9.62
C ILE A 252 -17.46 -0.12 10.43
N ARG A 253 -18.28 -1.17 10.34
CA ARG A 253 -19.54 -1.27 11.12
C ARG A 253 -19.30 -1.23 12.62
N ALA A 254 -18.26 -1.93 13.10
CA ALA A 254 -17.90 -1.95 14.52
C ALA A 254 -17.40 -0.57 15.01
N GLN A 255 -16.67 0.17 14.18
CA GLN A 255 -16.12 1.48 14.51
C GLN A 255 -17.19 2.56 14.47
N VAL A 256 -18.01 2.58 13.41
CA VAL A 256 -18.97 3.67 13.13
C VAL A 256 -20.25 3.52 13.95
N GLY A 257 -20.74 2.29 14.17
CA GLY A 257 -22.03 2.06 14.83
C GLY A 257 -23.15 2.82 14.13
N ASP A 258 -23.88 3.66 14.89
CA ASP A 258 -24.99 4.50 14.39
C ASP A 258 -24.51 5.91 13.95
N GLY A 259 -23.19 6.17 13.96
CA GLY A 259 -22.62 7.48 13.63
C GLY A 259 -22.69 7.84 12.15
N LYS A 260 -22.53 9.12 11.84
CA LYS A 260 -22.52 9.67 10.49
C LYS A 260 -21.08 9.92 10.02
N VAL A 261 -20.81 9.51 8.77
CA VAL A 261 -19.48 9.61 8.15
C VAL A 261 -19.53 10.55 6.96
N ILE A 262 -18.53 11.44 6.86
CA ILE A 262 -18.27 12.19 5.62
C ILE A 262 -17.01 11.67 4.94
N CYS A 263 -17.02 11.68 3.60
CA CYS A 263 -15.90 11.26 2.77
C CYS A 263 -15.67 12.26 1.65
N ALA A 264 -14.44 12.78 1.52
CA ALA A 264 -14.07 13.60 0.38
C ALA A 264 -13.80 12.72 -0.85
N LEU A 265 -14.50 12.95 -1.94
CA LEU A 265 -14.25 12.32 -3.23
C LEU A 265 -13.34 13.23 -4.08
N SER A 266 -12.14 12.74 -4.39
CA SER A 266 -11.19 13.44 -5.25
C SER A 266 -11.24 13.00 -6.72
N GLY A 267 -12.06 11.99 -7.03
CA GLY A 267 -12.04 11.31 -8.33
C GLY A 267 -10.88 10.32 -8.51
N GLY A 268 -10.00 10.17 -7.50
CA GLY A 268 -8.94 9.15 -7.46
C GLY A 268 -9.43 7.80 -6.97
N VAL A 269 -8.71 6.72 -7.31
CA VAL A 269 -9.06 5.34 -6.94
C VAL A 269 -9.18 5.15 -5.43
N ASP A 270 -8.30 5.78 -4.61
CA ASP A 270 -8.29 5.60 -3.16
C ASP A 270 -9.58 6.14 -2.52
N SER A 271 -9.98 7.36 -2.87
CA SER A 271 -11.24 7.94 -2.41
C SER A 271 -12.46 7.16 -2.91
N ALA A 272 -12.39 6.62 -4.13
CA ALA A 272 -13.45 5.80 -4.71
C ALA A 272 -13.63 4.47 -3.96
N VAL A 273 -12.52 3.76 -3.68
CA VAL A 273 -12.54 2.49 -2.95
C VAL A 273 -12.96 2.72 -1.50
N THR A 274 -12.45 3.79 -0.85
CA THR A 274 -12.88 4.19 0.49
C THR A 274 -14.40 4.40 0.56
N ALA A 275 -14.95 5.20 -0.36
CA ALA A 275 -16.39 5.46 -0.42
C ALA A 275 -17.21 4.18 -0.72
N GLY A 276 -16.72 3.31 -1.61
CA GLY A 276 -17.34 2.03 -1.92
C GLY A 276 -17.41 1.08 -0.72
N LEU A 277 -16.32 0.94 0.04
CA LEU A 277 -16.27 0.15 1.28
C LEU A 277 -17.24 0.69 2.33
N LEU A 278 -17.20 2.00 2.57
CA LEU A 278 -18.09 2.65 3.52
C LEU A 278 -19.55 2.51 3.15
N HIS A 279 -19.89 2.77 1.89
CA HIS A 279 -21.28 2.62 1.43
C HIS A 279 -21.79 1.19 1.62
N ARG A 280 -20.97 0.19 1.31
CA ARG A 280 -21.33 -1.23 1.51
C ARG A 280 -21.45 -1.59 2.99
N ALA A 281 -20.68 -0.92 3.87
CA ALA A 281 -20.71 -1.16 5.30
C ALA A 281 -21.90 -0.47 6.00
N ILE A 282 -22.12 0.81 5.74
CA ILE A 282 -23.01 1.71 6.54
C ILE A 282 -24.08 2.45 5.72
N GLY A 283 -24.15 2.23 4.39
CA GLY A 283 -25.21 2.75 3.54
C GLY A 283 -25.42 4.28 3.67
N ASP A 284 -26.62 4.68 4.04
CA ASP A 284 -27.06 6.08 4.11
C ASP A 284 -26.39 6.90 5.22
N GLN A 285 -25.67 6.29 6.16
CA GLN A 285 -24.87 7.00 7.17
C GLN A 285 -23.67 7.71 6.53
N LEU A 286 -23.27 7.31 5.29
CA LEU A 286 -22.20 7.95 4.52
C LEU A 286 -22.75 9.10 3.70
N THR A 287 -22.11 10.28 3.80
CA THR A 287 -22.27 11.40 2.85
C THR A 287 -20.93 11.68 2.17
N CYS A 288 -20.89 11.55 0.86
CA CYS A 288 -19.73 11.91 0.06
C CYS A 288 -19.81 13.37 -0.37
N ILE A 289 -18.69 14.09 -0.29
CA ILE A 289 -18.56 15.48 -0.74
C ILE A 289 -17.58 15.51 -1.91
N PHE A 290 -18.06 15.94 -3.07
CA PHE A 290 -17.22 16.18 -4.25
C PHE A 290 -17.16 17.66 -4.57
N VAL A 291 -15.94 18.21 -4.58
CA VAL A 291 -15.66 19.62 -4.88
C VAL A 291 -15.16 19.75 -6.31
N ASN A 292 -15.97 20.39 -7.16
CA ASN A 292 -15.49 20.86 -8.45
C ASN A 292 -14.74 22.17 -8.26
N ASN A 293 -13.42 22.10 -8.33
CA ASN A 293 -12.53 23.25 -8.19
C ASN A 293 -12.25 23.99 -9.52
N GLY A 294 -12.90 23.58 -10.61
CA GLY A 294 -12.68 24.14 -11.93
C GLY A 294 -11.35 23.77 -12.58
N LEU A 295 -10.51 22.95 -11.93
CA LEU A 295 -9.15 22.56 -12.38
C LEU A 295 -9.10 21.11 -12.87
N LEU A 296 -10.24 20.45 -12.97
CA LEU A 296 -10.42 19.07 -13.39
C LEU A 296 -10.26 18.89 -14.90
N ARG A 297 -10.08 17.63 -15.33
CA ARG A 297 -10.10 17.23 -16.75
C ARG A 297 -11.45 17.51 -17.39
N LEU A 298 -11.49 17.42 -18.71
CA LEU A 298 -12.73 17.57 -19.47
C LEU A 298 -13.77 16.55 -18.99
N GLU A 299 -15.00 17.02 -18.68
CA GLU A 299 -16.15 16.22 -18.25
C GLU A 299 -15.93 15.37 -16.97
N GLU A 300 -14.85 15.61 -16.24
CA GLU A 300 -14.54 14.80 -15.07
C GLU A 300 -15.57 14.96 -13.94
N ALA A 301 -16.04 16.18 -13.70
CA ALA A 301 -17.05 16.45 -12.68
C ALA A 301 -18.38 15.75 -12.98
N GLU A 302 -18.80 15.73 -14.22
CA GLU A 302 -20.00 15.08 -14.72
C GLU A 302 -19.90 13.55 -14.60
N ARG A 303 -18.73 13.00 -14.96
CA ARG A 303 -18.46 11.55 -14.83
C ARG A 303 -18.48 11.11 -13.38
N VAL A 304 -17.85 11.85 -12.48
CA VAL A 304 -17.87 11.54 -11.05
C VAL A 304 -19.31 11.52 -10.52
N GLN A 305 -20.11 12.52 -10.86
CA GLN A 305 -21.52 12.55 -10.45
C GLN A 305 -22.33 11.38 -11.04
N ALA A 306 -22.09 11.05 -12.32
CA ALA A 306 -22.78 9.94 -12.97
C ALA A 306 -22.44 8.61 -12.31
N THR A 307 -21.18 8.35 -12.04
CA THR A 307 -20.72 7.10 -11.44
C THR A 307 -21.19 6.96 -10.00
N PHE A 308 -20.90 7.93 -9.15
CA PHE A 308 -21.15 7.77 -7.73
C PHE A 308 -22.61 7.95 -7.34
N LYS A 309 -23.31 8.94 -7.91
CA LYS A 309 -24.71 9.21 -7.56
C LYS A 309 -25.68 8.28 -8.30
N ARG A 310 -25.50 8.09 -9.62
CA ARG A 310 -26.42 7.28 -10.42
C ARG A 310 -26.04 5.81 -10.50
N GLY A 311 -24.72 5.51 -10.56
CA GLY A 311 -24.23 4.14 -10.65
C GLY A 311 -24.20 3.42 -9.31
N LEU A 312 -23.61 4.02 -8.28
CA LEU A 312 -23.44 3.40 -6.96
C LEU A 312 -24.49 3.81 -5.91
N GLY A 313 -25.40 4.73 -6.24
CA GLY A 313 -26.45 5.17 -5.32
C GLY A 313 -25.96 5.94 -4.09
N LEU A 314 -24.73 6.48 -4.13
CA LEU A 314 -24.13 7.20 -3.01
C LEU A 314 -24.87 8.51 -2.72
N ASN A 315 -25.02 8.85 -1.45
CA ASN A 315 -25.42 10.18 -1.02
C ASN A 315 -24.28 11.17 -1.32
N LEU A 316 -24.37 11.88 -2.46
CA LEU A 316 -23.32 12.76 -2.99
C LEU A 316 -23.75 14.23 -2.91
N THR A 317 -23.02 15.00 -2.12
CA THR A 317 -23.06 16.47 -2.10
C THR A 317 -22.06 17.01 -3.11
N TYR A 318 -22.56 17.62 -4.19
CA TYR A 318 -21.73 18.28 -5.20
C TYR A 318 -21.59 19.77 -4.89
N VAL A 319 -20.36 20.25 -4.83
CA VAL A 319 -20.04 21.66 -4.58
C VAL A 319 -19.28 22.22 -5.77
N ASP A 320 -19.89 23.15 -6.50
CA ASP A 320 -19.17 23.93 -7.52
C ASP A 320 -18.48 25.13 -6.86
N ALA A 321 -17.18 25.08 -6.78
CA ALA A 321 -16.33 26.13 -6.23
C ALA A 321 -15.40 26.75 -7.29
N THR A 322 -15.71 26.52 -8.57
CA THR A 322 -14.84 26.93 -9.71
C THR A 322 -14.40 28.38 -9.60
N ASP A 323 -15.33 29.31 -9.39
CA ASP A 323 -15.01 30.75 -9.31
C ASP A 323 -14.12 31.03 -8.09
N ARG A 324 -14.44 30.46 -6.95
CA ARG A 324 -13.69 30.63 -5.69
C ARG A 324 -12.22 30.23 -5.82
N PHE A 325 -11.93 29.11 -6.51
CA PHE A 325 -10.54 28.68 -6.75
C PHE A 325 -9.83 29.57 -7.78
N LEU A 326 -10.51 29.99 -8.84
CA LEU A 326 -9.92 30.85 -9.86
C LEU A 326 -9.57 32.23 -9.31
N ASP A 327 -10.45 32.83 -8.49
CA ASP A 327 -10.21 34.11 -7.83
C ASP A 327 -8.98 34.04 -6.91
N LYS A 328 -8.77 32.93 -6.20
CA LYS A 328 -7.59 32.71 -5.35
C LYS A 328 -6.30 32.50 -6.13
N LEU A 329 -6.40 32.06 -7.37
CA LEU A 329 -5.25 31.83 -8.26
C LEU A 329 -4.92 33.04 -9.16
N GLU A 330 -5.68 34.12 -9.07
CA GLU A 330 -5.39 35.37 -9.82
C GLU A 330 -3.99 35.88 -9.48
N GLY A 331 -3.17 36.13 -10.51
CA GLY A 331 -1.78 36.56 -10.36
C GLY A 331 -0.78 35.53 -9.87
N VAL A 332 -1.20 34.31 -9.51
CA VAL A 332 -0.33 33.25 -9.00
C VAL A 332 0.31 32.48 -10.16
N THR A 333 1.64 32.61 -10.30
CA THR A 333 2.40 32.00 -11.39
C THR A 333 3.26 30.82 -10.95
N ASP A 334 3.77 30.84 -9.72
CA ASP A 334 4.64 29.79 -9.17
C ASP A 334 3.87 28.49 -8.88
N PRO A 335 4.35 27.32 -9.34
CA PRO A 335 3.66 26.04 -9.17
C PRO A 335 3.47 25.59 -7.70
N GLU A 336 4.45 25.89 -6.82
CA GLU A 336 4.35 25.49 -5.41
C GLU A 336 3.36 26.39 -4.66
N ILE A 337 3.32 27.68 -4.99
CA ILE A 337 2.32 28.61 -4.45
C ILE A 337 0.92 28.18 -4.92
N LYS A 338 0.76 27.80 -6.21
CA LYS A 338 -0.51 27.27 -6.72
C LYS A 338 -0.97 26.05 -5.92
N ARG A 339 -0.08 25.07 -5.66
CA ARG A 339 -0.39 23.88 -4.85
C ARG A 339 -0.89 24.24 -3.47
N LYS A 340 -0.19 25.15 -2.81
CA LYS A 340 -0.54 25.59 -1.46
C LYS A 340 -1.90 26.29 -1.43
N VAL A 341 -2.14 27.25 -2.32
CA VAL A 341 -3.42 27.98 -2.43
C VAL A 341 -4.58 27.03 -2.71
N ILE A 342 -4.40 26.10 -3.66
CA ILE A 342 -5.44 25.12 -4.01
C ILE A 342 -5.74 24.19 -2.82
N GLY A 343 -4.71 23.69 -2.14
CA GLY A 343 -4.86 22.83 -0.98
C GLY A 343 -5.60 23.51 0.18
N GLU A 344 -5.20 24.75 0.53
CA GLU A 344 -5.84 25.53 1.58
C GLU A 344 -7.30 25.85 1.25
N GLU A 345 -7.59 26.21 0.00
CA GLU A 345 -8.96 26.55 -0.41
C GLU A 345 -9.85 25.31 -0.47
N PHE A 346 -9.29 24.15 -0.89
CA PHE A 346 -10.02 22.88 -0.89
C PHE A 346 -10.50 22.50 0.51
N ILE A 347 -9.65 22.65 1.51
CA ILE A 347 -9.99 22.40 2.91
C ILE A 347 -11.17 23.29 3.34
N ARG A 348 -11.10 24.60 3.07
CA ARG A 348 -12.16 25.55 3.43
C ARG A 348 -13.51 25.23 2.78
N VAL A 349 -13.47 24.91 1.48
CA VAL A 349 -14.71 24.53 0.75
C VAL A 349 -15.31 23.25 1.31
N PHE A 350 -14.45 22.28 1.67
CA PHE A 350 -14.88 21.04 2.28
C PHE A 350 -15.48 21.26 3.68
N GLU A 351 -14.87 22.11 4.51
CA GLU A 351 -15.36 22.51 5.83
C GLU A 351 -16.72 23.19 5.76
N ASP A 352 -16.88 24.15 4.82
CA ASP A 352 -18.15 24.85 4.60
C ASP A 352 -19.25 23.85 4.23
N ALA A 353 -18.96 22.91 3.33
CA ALA A 353 -19.88 21.86 2.91
C ALA A 353 -20.24 20.91 4.06
N ALA A 354 -19.24 20.46 4.82
CA ALA A 354 -19.44 19.58 5.97
C ALA A 354 -20.29 20.23 7.06
N THR A 355 -20.08 21.52 7.35
CA THR A 355 -20.88 22.30 8.31
C THR A 355 -22.34 22.36 7.89
N GLY A 356 -22.62 22.44 6.60
CA GLY A 356 -23.98 22.44 6.06
C GLY A 356 -24.75 21.11 6.23
N LEU A 357 -24.06 20.00 6.51
CA LEU A 357 -24.66 18.68 6.71
C LEU A 357 -25.18 18.44 8.14
N GLY A 358 -24.88 19.33 9.09
CA GLY A 358 -25.26 19.20 10.49
C GLY A 358 -24.27 18.34 11.27
N HIS A 359 -24.79 17.50 12.18
CA HIS A 359 -23.93 16.67 13.03
C HIS A 359 -23.31 15.51 12.24
N VAL A 360 -22.00 15.40 12.32
CA VAL A 360 -21.16 14.35 11.73
C VAL A 360 -20.18 13.88 12.80
N ASP A 361 -19.95 12.57 12.88
CA ASP A 361 -19.10 11.95 13.90
C ASP A 361 -17.72 11.59 13.35
N PHE A 362 -17.65 11.18 12.07
CA PHE A 362 -16.46 10.61 11.47
C PHE A 362 -16.08 11.27 10.14
N LEU A 363 -14.75 11.35 9.91
CA LEU A 363 -14.15 11.68 8.62
C LEU A 363 -13.46 10.46 8.03
N ALA A 364 -13.85 10.07 6.82
CA ALA A 364 -13.18 8.99 6.11
C ALA A 364 -12.00 9.51 5.29
N GLN A 365 -10.87 8.80 5.38
CA GLN A 365 -9.65 9.09 4.62
C GLN A 365 -9.13 7.84 3.90
N GLY A 366 -8.67 8.03 2.68
CA GLY A 366 -8.02 7.00 1.85
C GLY A 366 -6.51 6.88 2.10
N THR A 367 -6.06 6.94 3.35
CA THR A 367 -4.66 6.76 3.74
C THR A 367 -4.20 5.35 3.38
N LEU A 368 -3.05 5.22 2.73
CA LEU A 368 -2.47 3.94 2.33
C LEU A 368 -1.37 3.50 3.30
N TYR A 369 -1.03 2.21 3.26
CA TYR A 369 -0.01 1.63 4.13
C TYR A 369 1.38 2.29 3.99
N PRO A 370 1.90 2.61 2.80
CA PRO A 370 3.14 3.38 2.66
C PRO A 370 3.11 4.74 3.35
N ASP A 371 1.98 5.46 3.30
CA ASP A 371 1.84 6.77 3.96
C ASP A 371 1.95 6.67 5.48
N VAL A 372 1.40 5.59 6.06
CA VAL A 372 1.47 5.31 7.50
C VAL A 372 2.91 5.07 7.93
N ILE A 373 3.63 4.20 7.23
CA ILE A 373 5.01 3.84 7.59
C ILE A 373 5.94 5.05 7.45
N GLU A 374 5.81 5.84 6.38
CA GLU A 374 6.58 7.05 6.19
C GLU A 374 6.33 8.10 7.29
N SER A 375 5.09 8.17 7.81
CA SER A 375 4.73 9.11 8.88
C SER A 375 5.29 8.71 10.26
N GLU A 376 5.55 7.43 10.49
CA GLU A 376 6.07 6.89 11.75
C GLU A 376 7.61 6.91 11.83
N SER A 377 8.31 7.18 10.73
CA SER A 377 9.78 7.24 10.68
C SER A 377 10.34 8.42 11.47
N PRO A 378 11.34 8.23 12.35
CA PRO A 378 11.92 9.30 13.19
C PRO A 378 12.52 10.46 12.39
N GLU A 379 13.05 10.19 11.21
CA GLU A 379 13.67 11.17 10.30
C GLU A 379 12.66 12.12 9.69
N ASN A 380 11.40 11.74 9.62
CA ASN A 380 10.34 12.48 8.95
C ASN A 380 9.41 13.26 9.89
N ARG A 381 9.69 13.36 11.20
CA ARG A 381 8.88 14.19 12.11
C ARG A 381 8.80 15.67 11.70
N THR A 382 9.79 16.17 10.95
CA THR A 382 9.78 17.51 10.34
C THR A 382 9.01 17.54 9.02
N SER A 383 9.06 16.47 8.22
CA SER A 383 8.29 16.34 6.99
C SER A 383 6.86 15.86 7.20
N ALA A 384 6.54 15.19 8.31
CA ALA A 384 5.16 14.90 8.72
C ALA A 384 4.34 16.20 8.88
N ARG A 385 4.97 17.30 9.30
CA ARG A 385 4.36 18.63 9.31
C ARG A 385 4.08 19.19 7.90
N ILE A 386 4.80 18.72 6.88
CA ILE A 386 4.61 19.13 5.47
C ILE A 386 3.59 18.22 4.77
N LYS A 387 3.51 16.94 5.15
CA LYS A 387 2.56 15.96 4.59
C LYS A 387 1.13 16.07 5.16
N THR A 388 0.91 16.77 6.26
CA THR A 388 -0.43 17.15 6.74
C THR A 388 -1.25 17.95 5.72
N HIS A 389 -0.63 18.41 4.63
CA HIS A 389 -1.33 19.08 3.53
C HIS A 389 -1.99 18.12 2.50
N HIS A 390 -1.71 16.83 2.53
CA HIS A 390 -2.41 15.82 1.71
C HIS A 390 -3.57 15.12 2.45
N ASN A 391 -3.57 15.17 3.76
CA ASN A 391 -4.68 14.72 4.60
C ASN A 391 -5.36 15.98 5.17
N VAL A 392 -6.65 16.04 5.13
CA VAL A 392 -7.54 17.13 5.60
C VAL A 392 -7.18 17.53 7.06
N GLY A 393 -5.98 18.07 7.24
CA GLY A 393 -5.41 18.49 8.53
C GLY A 393 -5.83 19.91 8.95
N GLY A 394 -6.91 20.42 8.38
CA GLY A 394 -7.41 21.77 8.62
C GLY A 394 -8.88 21.85 9.03
N LEU A 395 -9.47 20.74 9.50
CA LEU A 395 -10.81 20.82 10.07
C LEU A 395 -10.82 21.78 11.26
N PRO A 396 -11.90 22.59 11.45
CA PRO A 396 -12.01 23.50 12.57
C PRO A 396 -11.76 22.78 13.90
N GLU A 397 -11.04 23.42 14.83
CA GLU A 397 -10.75 22.86 16.17
C GLU A 397 -12.01 22.44 16.94
N ASN A 398 -13.16 22.92 16.51
CA ASN A 398 -14.50 22.61 17.07
C ASN A 398 -15.12 21.33 16.46
N MET A 399 -14.66 20.86 15.31
CA MET A 399 -15.07 19.58 14.71
C MET A 399 -14.12 18.48 15.18
N LYS A 400 -14.41 17.84 16.30
CA LYS A 400 -13.71 16.64 16.76
C LYS A 400 -14.25 15.43 16.02
N LEU A 401 -13.87 15.26 14.75
CA LEU A 401 -14.21 14.08 13.97
C LEU A 401 -13.20 12.96 14.26
N GLU A 402 -13.70 11.75 14.48
CA GLU A 402 -12.85 10.58 14.51
C GLU A 402 -12.54 10.11 13.06
N LEU A 403 -11.33 9.55 12.86
CA LEU A 403 -10.92 9.09 11.54
C LEU A 403 -11.35 7.65 11.29
N VAL A 404 -11.88 7.40 10.08
CA VAL A 404 -12.11 6.06 9.53
C VAL A 404 -11.20 5.89 8.30
N GLU A 405 -10.23 4.98 8.39
CA GLU A 405 -9.19 4.77 7.39
C GLU A 405 -9.20 3.32 6.86
N PRO A 406 -10.15 2.96 5.99
CA PRO A 406 -10.32 1.56 5.55
C PRO A 406 -9.14 0.99 4.77
N LEU A 407 -8.32 1.86 4.15
CA LEU A 407 -7.19 1.46 3.30
C LEU A 407 -5.85 1.51 4.01
N ARG A 408 -5.83 1.85 5.31
CA ARG A 408 -4.60 2.11 6.09
C ARG A 408 -3.55 1.01 6.01
N TYR A 409 -3.97 -0.23 5.81
CA TYR A 409 -3.09 -1.39 5.77
C TYR A 409 -2.92 -1.98 4.35
N LEU A 410 -3.35 -1.28 3.31
CA LEU A 410 -3.30 -1.74 1.92
C LEU A 410 -2.22 -1.02 1.12
N PHE A 411 -1.53 -1.77 0.26
CA PHE A 411 -0.72 -1.20 -0.81
C PHE A 411 -1.61 -0.73 -1.97
N LYS A 412 -1.07 0.10 -2.84
CA LYS A 412 -1.82 0.71 -3.95
C LYS A 412 -2.40 -0.31 -4.94
N ASP A 413 -1.68 -1.38 -5.21
CA ASP A 413 -2.13 -2.50 -6.04
C ASP A 413 -3.26 -3.29 -5.38
N GLU A 414 -3.18 -3.54 -4.07
CA GLU A 414 -4.25 -4.17 -3.30
C GLU A 414 -5.53 -3.31 -3.29
N VAL A 415 -5.39 -1.99 -3.17
CA VAL A 415 -6.54 -1.06 -3.27
C VAL A 415 -7.26 -1.20 -4.60
N ARG A 416 -6.51 -1.38 -5.70
CA ARG A 416 -7.10 -1.62 -7.02
C ARG A 416 -7.85 -2.95 -7.09
N GLU A 417 -7.23 -4.02 -6.57
CA GLU A 417 -7.89 -5.34 -6.51
C GLU A 417 -9.18 -5.30 -5.67
N VAL A 418 -9.15 -4.59 -4.53
CA VAL A 418 -10.34 -4.33 -3.70
C VAL A 418 -11.38 -3.52 -4.45
N GLY A 419 -10.96 -2.50 -5.21
CA GLY A 419 -11.85 -1.71 -6.06
C GLY A 419 -12.59 -2.57 -7.09
N LEU A 420 -11.90 -3.48 -7.76
CA LEU A 420 -12.52 -4.44 -8.68
C LEU A 420 -13.49 -5.38 -7.96
N ALA A 421 -13.12 -5.88 -6.78
CA ALA A 421 -13.98 -6.75 -5.96
C ALA A 421 -15.23 -6.02 -5.44
N LEU A 422 -15.18 -4.71 -5.31
CA LEU A 422 -16.34 -3.85 -5.01
C LEU A 422 -17.21 -3.58 -6.24
N GLY A 423 -16.79 -3.97 -7.44
CA GLY A 423 -17.48 -3.71 -8.70
C GLY A 423 -17.22 -2.31 -9.27
N LEU A 424 -16.15 -1.62 -8.83
CA LEU A 424 -15.77 -0.36 -9.46
C LEU A 424 -15.25 -0.59 -10.88
N PRO A 425 -15.57 0.32 -11.83
CA PRO A 425 -15.14 0.18 -13.22
C PRO A 425 -13.62 0.18 -13.40
N ASN A 426 -13.12 -0.61 -14.35
CA ASN A 426 -11.70 -0.70 -14.67
C ASN A 426 -11.07 0.68 -14.95
N GLU A 427 -11.75 1.55 -15.69
CA GLU A 427 -11.27 2.88 -16.07
C GLU A 427 -11.09 3.80 -14.84
N MET A 428 -11.83 3.56 -13.76
CA MET A 428 -11.67 4.26 -12.49
C MET A 428 -10.52 3.67 -11.68
N VAL A 429 -10.44 2.34 -11.61
CA VAL A 429 -9.45 1.61 -10.80
C VAL A 429 -8.04 1.75 -11.39
N PHE A 430 -7.91 1.67 -12.71
CA PHE A 430 -6.63 1.79 -13.43
C PHE A 430 -6.38 3.16 -14.04
N ARG A 431 -7.14 4.16 -13.60
CA ARG A 431 -6.94 5.53 -14.04
C ARG A 431 -5.51 5.99 -13.79
N GLN A 432 -4.90 6.62 -14.81
CA GLN A 432 -3.57 7.23 -14.68
C GLN A 432 -3.58 8.33 -13.61
N PRO A 433 -2.49 8.45 -12.82
CA PRO A 433 -2.39 9.46 -11.77
C PRO A 433 -2.68 10.87 -12.29
N PHE A 434 -3.50 11.60 -11.54
CA PHE A 434 -3.79 12.99 -11.81
C PHE A 434 -3.37 13.83 -10.60
N PRO A 435 -2.65 14.95 -10.81
CA PRO A 435 -2.14 15.73 -9.69
C PRO A 435 -3.28 16.33 -8.86
N GLY A 436 -3.16 16.34 -7.53
CA GLY A 436 -4.15 16.93 -6.62
C GLY A 436 -4.53 18.37 -6.95
N PRO A 437 -3.59 19.27 -7.35
CA PRO A 437 -3.92 20.61 -7.82
C PRO A 437 -4.58 20.67 -9.20
N GLY A 438 -4.89 19.55 -9.81
CA GLY A 438 -5.52 19.48 -11.12
C GLY A 438 -4.66 20.03 -12.25
N LEU A 439 -5.29 20.56 -13.28
CA LEU A 439 -4.62 21.13 -14.45
C LEU A 439 -3.89 22.45 -14.16
N ALA A 440 -4.12 23.10 -13.02
CA ALA A 440 -3.49 24.37 -12.68
C ALA A 440 -1.95 24.34 -12.74
N ILE A 441 -1.34 23.21 -12.33
CA ILE A 441 0.12 23.06 -12.36
C ILE A 441 0.69 22.79 -13.76
N ARG A 442 -0.17 22.42 -14.72
CA ARG A 442 0.19 22.26 -16.14
C ARG A 442 0.08 23.59 -16.91
N VAL A 443 -0.60 24.58 -16.33
CA VAL A 443 -0.67 25.94 -16.90
C VAL A 443 0.60 26.70 -16.55
N ILE A 444 1.38 27.09 -17.57
CA ILE A 444 2.56 27.93 -17.41
C ILE A 444 2.12 29.37 -17.14
N GLY A 445 2.66 29.97 -16.06
CA GLY A 445 2.29 31.31 -15.61
C GLY A 445 0.93 31.33 -14.89
N GLU A 446 0.22 32.44 -15.00
CA GLU A 446 -1.09 32.64 -14.36
C GLU A 446 -2.16 31.68 -14.91
N VAL A 447 -3.03 31.18 -14.02
CA VAL A 447 -4.16 30.30 -14.35
C VAL A 447 -5.35 31.13 -14.75
N THR A 448 -5.76 31.01 -16.02
CA THR A 448 -6.97 31.67 -16.55
C THR A 448 -7.93 30.65 -17.12
N ARG A 449 -9.23 30.98 -17.21
CA ARG A 449 -10.25 30.10 -17.82
C ARG A 449 -9.85 29.67 -19.23
N GLU A 450 -9.37 30.62 -20.04
CA GLU A 450 -8.97 30.36 -21.42
C GLU A 450 -7.80 29.35 -21.50
N LYS A 451 -6.77 29.53 -20.68
CA LYS A 451 -5.63 28.61 -20.61
C LYS A 451 -6.06 27.22 -20.11
N LEU A 452 -6.93 27.16 -19.11
CA LEU A 452 -7.49 25.90 -18.61
C LEU A 452 -8.25 25.15 -19.70
N GLU A 453 -9.12 25.81 -20.44
CA GLU A 453 -9.85 25.22 -21.55
C GLU A 453 -8.91 24.68 -22.65
N MET A 454 -7.84 25.41 -22.94
CA MET A 454 -6.83 24.94 -23.88
C MET A 454 -6.11 23.70 -23.36
N VAL A 455 -5.68 23.68 -22.09
CA VAL A 455 -4.98 22.56 -21.48
C VAL A 455 -5.91 21.34 -21.37
N ARG A 456 -7.20 21.51 -21.03
CA ARG A 456 -8.19 20.44 -21.03
C ARG A 456 -8.33 19.74 -22.37
N LYS A 457 -8.43 20.55 -23.45
CA LYS A 457 -8.53 20.00 -24.81
C LYS A 457 -7.25 19.27 -25.23
N CYS A 458 -6.08 19.82 -24.89
CA CYS A 458 -4.80 19.15 -25.16
C CYS A 458 -4.68 17.83 -24.37
N ASP A 459 -5.01 17.83 -23.07
CA ASP A 459 -4.98 16.63 -22.22
C ASP A 459 -5.92 15.55 -22.77
N TRP A 460 -7.13 15.95 -23.21
CA TRP A 460 -8.10 15.03 -23.80
C TRP A 460 -7.56 14.40 -25.11
N ILE A 461 -7.03 15.20 -26.03
CA ILE A 461 -6.47 14.70 -27.30
C ILE A 461 -5.33 13.72 -27.04
N VAL A 462 -4.41 14.06 -26.13
CA VAL A 462 -3.26 13.20 -25.82
C VAL A 462 -3.72 11.86 -25.24
N ILE A 463 -4.70 11.87 -24.33
CA ILE A 463 -5.23 10.64 -23.72
C ILE A 463 -5.97 9.80 -24.77
N ASP A 464 -6.76 10.43 -25.63
CA ASP A 464 -7.51 9.75 -26.69
C ASP A 464 -6.58 9.06 -27.69
N GLU A 465 -5.52 9.72 -28.13
CA GLU A 465 -4.50 9.15 -29.01
C GLU A 465 -3.74 7.98 -28.35
N ILE A 466 -3.40 8.10 -27.05
CA ILE A 466 -2.75 7.02 -26.30
C ILE A 466 -3.69 5.80 -26.19
N LYS A 467 -4.97 6.02 -25.88
CA LYS A 467 -5.99 4.96 -25.84
C LYS A 467 -6.21 4.33 -27.21
N GLY A 468 -6.33 5.14 -28.25
CA GLY A 468 -6.46 4.68 -29.64
C GLY A 468 -5.28 3.82 -30.12
N ALA A 469 -4.07 4.08 -29.61
CA ALA A 469 -2.88 3.28 -29.86
C ALA A 469 -2.78 2.01 -28.98
N ASN A 470 -3.71 1.74 -28.08
CA ASN A 470 -3.68 0.66 -27.08
C ASN A 470 -2.43 0.70 -26.17
N LEU A 471 -1.94 1.89 -25.86
CA LEU A 471 -0.76 2.09 -25.02
C LEU A 471 -1.13 2.53 -23.59
N TYR A 472 -2.39 2.83 -23.32
CA TYR A 472 -2.81 3.44 -22.04
C TYR A 472 -2.44 2.58 -20.82
N ASP A 473 -2.59 1.26 -20.91
CA ASP A 473 -2.26 0.31 -19.85
C ASP A 473 -0.78 -0.06 -19.79
N GLN A 474 0.02 0.39 -20.77
CA GLN A 474 1.45 0.11 -20.87
C GLN A 474 2.30 1.29 -20.37
N ILE A 475 1.69 2.45 -20.15
CA ILE A 475 2.35 3.68 -19.73
C ILE A 475 2.03 3.94 -18.26
N TRP A 476 3.07 3.96 -17.46
CA TRP A 476 2.99 4.25 -16.01
C TRP A 476 3.93 5.37 -15.65
#